data_f831940d92ccb3e241b750c255e9232d
#
_entry.id   f831940d92ccb3e241b750c255e9232d
#
_cell.length_a   1.000
_cell.length_b   1.000
_cell.length_c   1.000
_cell.angle_alpha   90.00
_cell.angle_beta   90.00
_cell.angle_gamma   90.00
#
_symmetry.space_group_name_H-M   'P 1'
#
loop_
_entity.id
_entity.type
_entity.pdbx_description
1 polymer ?
#
loop_
_entity_poly.entity_id
_entity_poly.type
_entity_poly.pdbx_seq_one_letter_code
_entity_poly.pdbx_strand_id
1 'polypeptide(L)'
;MEKKWALVTGASSGIGLAYAEELASRGYQLVIVSNEEQAIREKGEFLSEKYGIEVLPLYRDLAIPGAAKELYDTCQEKNIPIEVLVNNAGMFFFLRDLTS
;
A
#
# COMPACT_ATOMS: atom_id res chain seq x y z
N MET A 1 18.41 12.09 0.62
CA MET A 1 18.01 11.04 -0.34
C MET A 1 16.49 10.98 -0.44
N GLU A 2 16.01 10.77 -1.64
CA GLU A 2 14.58 10.66 -1.84
C GLU A 2 14.05 9.35 -1.26
N LYS A 3 12.89 9.45 -0.64
CA LYS A 3 12.23 8.26 -0.12
C LYS A 3 11.52 7.55 -1.27
N LYS A 4 11.68 6.25 -1.30
CA LYS A 4 10.99 5.41 -2.29
C LYS A 4 9.77 4.80 -1.65
N TRP A 5 8.65 4.81 -2.34
CA TRP A 5 7.39 4.31 -1.83
C TRP A 5 6.89 3.12 -2.62
N ALA A 6 6.30 2.18 -1.91
CA ALA A 6 5.64 1.03 -2.51
C ALA A 6 4.21 0.97 -2.00
N LEU A 7 3.30 0.53 -2.85
CA LEU A 7 1.90 0.34 -2.48
C LEU A 7 1.59 -1.14 -2.52
N VAL A 8 1.09 -1.67 -1.41
CA VAL A 8 0.75 -3.09 -1.29
C VAL A 8 -0.71 -3.23 -0.92
N THR A 9 -1.47 -3.93 -1.74
CA THR A 9 -2.88 -4.20 -1.44
C THR A 9 -3.02 -5.58 -0.81
N GLY A 10 -4.09 -5.77 -0.02
CA GLY A 10 -4.28 -7.02 0.71
C GLY A 10 -3.18 -7.26 1.74
N ALA A 11 -2.71 -6.20 2.38
CA ALA A 11 -1.50 -6.24 3.20
C ALA A 11 -1.74 -6.58 4.67
N SER A 12 -2.97 -6.85 5.07
CA SER A 12 -3.27 -7.12 6.48
C SER A 12 -2.85 -8.50 6.94
N SER A 13 -2.61 -9.42 6.00
CA SER A 13 -2.23 -10.79 6.34
C SER A 13 -1.66 -11.52 5.13
N GLY A 14 -1.11 -12.71 5.37
CA GLY A 14 -0.70 -13.63 4.31
C GLY A 14 0.37 -13.07 3.38
N ILE A 15 0.21 -13.34 2.10
CA ILE A 15 1.19 -12.99 1.08
C ILE A 15 1.39 -11.47 0.98
N GLY A 16 0.30 -10.72 1.08
CA GLY A 16 0.39 -9.26 1.02
C GLY A 16 1.25 -8.69 2.14
N LEU A 17 1.07 -9.19 3.35
CA LEU A 17 1.89 -8.75 4.48
C LEU A 17 3.35 -9.15 4.27
N ALA A 18 3.60 -10.34 3.74
CA ALA A 18 4.97 -10.80 3.48
C ALA A 18 5.67 -9.88 2.48
N TYR A 19 4.97 -9.46 1.42
CA TYR A 19 5.53 -8.49 0.48
C TYR A 19 5.82 -7.15 1.14
N ALA A 20 4.90 -6.70 2.00
CA ALA A 20 5.09 -5.44 2.70
C ALA A 20 6.34 -5.50 3.59
N GLU A 21 6.53 -6.59 4.30
CA GLU A 21 7.72 -6.75 5.13
C GLU A 21 9.00 -6.77 4.32
N GLU A 22 8.98 -7.46 3.18
CA GLU A 22 10.16 -7.52 2.31
C GLU A 22 10.53 -6.12 1.80
N LEU A 23 9.55 -5.37 1.34
CA LEU A 23 9.79 -4.02 0.83
C LEU A 23 10.26 -3.08 1.95
N ALA A 24 9.67 -3.21 3.14
CA ALA A 24 10.10 -2.43 4.29
C ALA A 24 11.55 -2.71 4.65
N SER A 25 11.94 -3.98 4.61
CA SER A 25 13.32 -4.36 4.91
C SER A 25 14.31 -3.80 3.90
N ARG A 26 13.84 -3.46 2.71
CA ARG A 26 14.67 -2.85 1.67
C ARG A 26 14.66 -1.33 1.73
N GLY A 27 14.00 -0.75 2.72
CA GLY A 27 14.00 0.69 2.92
C GLY A 27 12.89 1.46 2.25
N TYR A 28 11.91 0.77 1.66
CA TYR A 28 10.75 1.45 1.09
C TYR A 28 9.82 1.98 2.17
N GLN A 29 9.28 3.17 1.93
CA GLN A 29 8.12 3.63 2.67
C GLN A 29 6.91 2.95 2.06
N LEU A 30 5.86 2.72 2.83
CA LEU A 30 4.74 1.89 2.37
C LEU A 30 3.40 2.59 2.45
N VAL A 31 2.59 2.39 1.41
CA VAL A 31 1.15 2.57 1.49
C VAL A 31 0.58 1.16 1.51
N ILE A 32 -0.08 0.78 2.58
CA ILE A 32 -0.66 -0.55 2.71
C ILE A 32 -2.18 -0.45 2.74
N VAL A 33 -2.83 -1.34 2.02
CA VAL A 33 -4.27 -1.26 1.78
C VAL A 33 -4.93 -2.58 2.11
N SER A 34 -6.06 -2.51 2.81
CA SER A 34 -6.85 -3.69 3.12
C SER A 34 -8.32 -3.29 3.35
N ASN A 35 -9.20 -4.25 3.24
CA ASN A 35 -10.60 -4.06 3.60
C ASN A 35 -10.87 -4.45 5.06
N GLU A 36 -9.82 -4.63 5.84
CA GLU A 36 -9.92 -4.91 7.28
C GLU A 36 -9.30 -3.72 8.03
N GLU A 37 -10.12 -2.78 8.42
CA GLU A 37 -9.66 -1.50 8.94
C GLU A 37 -8.73 -1.63 10.15
N GLN A 38 -9.14 -2.36 11.15
CA GLN A 38 -8.32 -2.48 12.36
C GLN A 38 -7.03 -3.23 12.08
N ALA A 39 -7.12 -4.31 11.33
CA ALA A 39 -5.93 -5.10 11.01
C ALA A 39 -4.91 -4.29 10.23
N ILE A 40 -5.35 -3.48 9.26
CA ILE A 40 -4.38 -2.72 8.47
C ILE A 40 -3.71 -1.62 9.29
N ARG A 41 -4.41 -1.04 10.23
CA ARG A 41 -3.84 -0.04 11.11
C ARG A 41 -2.79 -0.65 12.02
N GLU A 42 -3.09 -1.82 12.59
CA GLU A 42 -2.14 -2.53 13.45
C GLU A 42 -0.89 -2.94 12.68
N LYS A 43 -1.06 -3.41 11.45
CA LYS A 43 0.09 -3.78 10.63
C LYS A 43 0.92 -2.57 10.24
N GLY A 44 0.27 -1.43 10.02
CA GLY A 44 0.99 -0.19 9.77
C GLY A 44 1.90 0.20 10.93
N GLU A 45 1.39 0.12 12.14
CA GLU A 45 2.19 0.41 13.32
C GLU A 45 3.34 -0.59 13.47
N PHE A 46 3.04 -1.87 13.29
CA PHE A 46 4.05 -2.92 13.38
C PHE A 46 5.19 -2.69 12.39
N LEU A 47 4.86 -2.43 11.13
CA LEU A 47 5.88 -2.24 10.10
C LEU A 47 6.69 -0.98 10.33
N SER A 48 6.04 0.09 10.73
CA SER A 48 6.71 1.35 10.99
C SER A 48 7.71 1.21 12.14
N GLU A 49 7.32 0.56 13.21
CA GLU A 49 8.19 0.37 14.37
C GLU A 49 9.33 -0.60 14.08
N LYS A 50 9.03 -1.71 13.42
CA LYS A 50 10.02 -2.74 13.16
C LYS A 50 11.11 -2.30 12.19
N TYR A 51 10.73 -1.55 11.17
CA TYR A 51 11.66 -1.21 10.08
C TYR A 51 12.07 0.26 10.05
N GLY A 52 11.48 1.08 10.92
CA GLY A 52 11.83 2.51 10.97
C GLY A 52 11.46 3.28 9.73
N ILE A 53 10.35 2.93 9.10
CA ILE A 53 9.88 3.54 7.87
C ILE A 53 8.55 4.27 8.09
N GLU A 54 8.18 5.10 7.11
CA GLU A 54 6.85 5.70 7.10
C GLU A 54 5.86 4.70 6.50
N VAL A 55 4.71 4.54 7.12
CA VAL A 55 3.66 3.66 6.62
C VAL A 55 2.33 4.40 6.68
N LEU A 56 1.63 4.42 5.55
CA LEU A 56 0.29 4.96 5.47
C LEU A 56 -0.68 3.79 5.31
N PRO A 57 -1.41 3.42 6.38
CA PRO A 57 -2.41 2.37 6.26
C PRO A 57 -3.72 2.96 5.77
N LEU A 58 -4.32 2.32 4.77
CA LEU A 58 -5.58 2.78 4.20
C LEU A 58 -6.60 1.65 4.18
N TYR A 59 -7.78 1.95 4.69
CA TYR A 59 -8.91 1.04 4.62
C TYR A 59 -9.66 1.33 3.32
N ARG A 60 -9.70 0.35 2.43
CA ARG A 60 -10.42 0.44 1.15
C ARG A 60 -10.90 -0.92 0.74
N ASP A 61 -12.10 -0.99 0.22
CA ASP A 61 -12.62 -2.20 -0.40
C ASP A 61 -12.44 -2.04 -1.92
N LEU A 62 -11.42 -2.66 -2.45
CA LEU A 62 -11.07 -2.51 -3.86
C LEU A 62 -12.02 -3.25 -4.81
N ALA A 63 -12.96 -4.01 -4.26
CA ALA A 63 -14.01 -4.62 -5.07
C ALA A 63 -15.08 -3.60 -5.47
N ILE A 64 -15.14 -2.47 -4.76
CA ILE A 64 -16.12 -1.42 -5.08
C ILE A 64 -15.65 -0.66 -6.32
N PRO A 65 -16.52 -0.46 -7.32
CA PRO A 65 -16.14 0.29 -8.51
C PRO A 65 -15.63 1.69 -8.17
N GLY A 66 -14.52 2.06 -8.76
CA GLY A 66 -13.90 3.37 -8.52
C GLY A 66 -12.96 3.44 -7.35
N ALA A 67 -12.89 2.38 -6.52
CA ALA A 67 -12.03 2.40 -5.34
C ALA A 67 -10.55 2.50 -5.71
N ALA A 68 -10.12 1.83 -6.76
CA ALA A 68 -8.73 1.88 -7.19
C ALA A 68 -8.32 3.29 -7.63
N LYS A 69 -9.21 3.96 -8.35
CA LYS A 69 -8.95 5.34 -8.78
C LYS A 69 -8.89 6.28 -7.57
N GLU A 70 -9.80 6.09 -6.63
CA GLU A 70 -9.82 6.88 -5.42
C GLU A 70 -8.55 6.71 -4.61
N LEU A 71 -8.06 5.48 -4.55
CA LEU A 71 -6.80 5.17 -3.88
C LEU A 71 -5.63 5.90 -4.55
N TYR A 72 -5.59 5.88 -5.87
CA TYR A 72 -4.57 6.60 -6.61
C TYR A 72 -4.65 8.11 -6.34
N ASP A 73 -5.87 8.66 -6.37
CA ASP A 73 -6.08 10.08 -6.11
C ASP A 73 -5.60 10.46 -4.71
N THR A 74 -5.84 9.59 -3.73
CA THR A 74 -5.37 9.82 -2.36
C THR A 74 -3.84 9.93 -2.32
N CYS A 75 -3.14 9.04 -3.02
CA CYS A 75 -1.68 9.09 -3.07
C CYS A 75 -1.20 10.36 -3.75
N GLN A 76 -1.88 10.78 -4.82
CA GLN A 76 -1.52 12.02 -5.52
C GLN A 76 -1.70 13.25 -4.64
N GLU A 77 -2.80 13.31 -3.91
CA GLU A 77 -3.06 14.43 -3.01
C GLU A 77 -2.04 14.54 -1.90
N LYS A 78 -1.50 13.42 -1.46
CA LYS A 78 -0.50 13.39 -0.41
C LYS A 78 0.93 13.48 -0.95
N ASN A 79 1.07 13.65 -2.25
CA ASN A 79 2.38 13.73 -2.92
C ASN A 79 3.26 12.51 -2.64
N ILE A 80 2.64 11.33 -2.71
CA ILE A 80 3.36 10.07 -2.51
C ILE A 80 3.64 9.44 -3.88
N PRO A 81 4.89 9.45 -4.33
CA PRO A 81 5.23 8.84 -5.62
C PRO A 81 5.41 7.34 -5.45
N ILE A 82 4.50 6.56 -6.02
CA ILE A 82 4.55 5.10 -5.91
C ILE A 82 5.47 4.55 -7.00
N GLU A 83 6.53 3.86 -6.60
CA GLU A 83 7.47 3.22 -7.53
C GLU A 83 7.20 1.75 -7.73
N VAL A 84 6.65 1.09 -6.70
CA VAL A 84 6.37 -0.35 -6.75
C VAL A 84 4.93 -0.58 -6.36
N LEU A 85 4.23 -1.37 -7.15
CA LEU A 85 2.86 -1.76 -6.85
C LEU A 85 2.78 -3.28 -6.72
N VAL A 86 2.34 -3.75 -5.55
CA VAL A 86 2.03 -5.15 -5.33
C VAL A 86 0.52 -5.30 -5.20
N ASN A 87 -0.11 -5.83 -6.23
CA ASN A 87 -1.55 -6.01 -6.24
C ASN A 87 -1.90 -7.41 -5.79
N ASN A 88 -2.23 -7.54 -4.51
CA ASN A 88 -2.55 -8.81 -3.89
C ASN A 88 -4.03 -8.91 -3.45
N ALA A 89 -4.79 -7.84 -3.58
CA ALA A 89 -6.18 -7.81 -3.10
C ALA A 89 -7.20 -8.21 -4.16
N GLY A 90 -6.78 -8.39 -5.40
CA GLY A 90 -7.71 -8.76 -6.46
C GLY A 90 -7.27 -8.22 -7.80
N MET A 91 -8.21 -8.23 -8.73
CA MET A 91 -7.93 -7.85 -10.12
C MET A 91 -8.22 -6.38 -10.36
N PHE A 92 -7.16 -5.60 -10.48
CA PHE A 92 -7.30 -4.25 -10.98
C PHE A 92 -5.97 -3.81 -11.57
N PHE A 93 -6.00 -2.80 -12.42
CA PHE A 93 -4.82 -2.36 -13.15
C PHE A 93 -4.45 -0.94 -12.78
N PHE A 94 -4.29 -0.72 -11.48
CA PHE A 94 -4.05 0.60 -10.93
C PHE A 94 -2.86 1.30 -11.57
N LEU A 95 -1.71 0.67 -11.54
CA LEU A 95 -0.51 1.27 -12.10
C LEU A 95 -0.57 1.37 -13.61
N ARG A 96 -1.18 0.38 -14.23
CA ARG A 96 -1.32 0.36 -15.68
C ARG A 96 -2.17 1.54 -16.17
N ASP A 97 -3.22 1.85 -15.44
CA ASP A 97 -4.06 2.98 -15.80
C ASP A 97 -3.32 4.30 -15.72
N LEU A 98 -2.28 4.36 -14.89
CA LEU A 98 -1.48 5.55 -14.75
C LEU A 98 -0.49 5.73 -15.90
N THR A 99 -0.08 4.64 -16.49
CA THR A 99 0.97 4.64 -17.51
C THR A 99 0.44 4.55 -18.93
N SER A 100 -0.80 4.17 -19.09
CA SER A 100 -1.40 3.99 -20.40
C SER A 100 -1.85 5.28 -21.03
#